data_419fdfff31b76452f47cbfdf091f9ed6
#
_entry.id   419fdfff31b76452f47cbfdf091f9ed6
#
_cell.length_a   1.000
_cell.length_b   1.000
_cell.length_c   1.000
_cell.angle_alpha   90.00
_cell.angle_beta   90.00
_cell.angle_gamma   90.00
#
_symmetry.space_group_name_H-M   'P 1'
#
loop_
_entity.id
_entity.type
_entity.pdbx_description
1 polymer ?
#
loop_
_entity_poly.entity_id
_entity_poly.type
_entity_poly.pdbx_seq_one_letter_code
_entity_poly.pdbx_strand_id
1 'polypeptide(L)'
;KQVQTPGGMWYTPVSGIWQTVWLESVPDRYIRRVDFCCTLEEAVLDVGDESLSGTVTVACPEGPFIAPLEGGRAVLRPANPRPWSPEDPFLYPVTIQAGEDRVESYFALRTLEIKTAGGRPRLCLNGAPYYFHGVLDQGYWSDGIFTPASPAAYEEDILAMKALGFNTLRKHIKVEPPLFYYACDRLGMAVFQDMVNNGDYRYLRDTVLPTLGFQTR
;
A
#
# COMPACT_ATOMS: atom_id res chain seq x y z
N LYS A 1 -5.31 19.74 4.66
CA LYS A 1 -4.88 19.75 6.06
C LYS A 1 -3.88 20.86 6.40
N GLN A 2 -3.25 21.43 5.39
CA GLN A 2 -2.30 22.52 5.49
C GLN A 2 -3.03 23.86 5.30
N VAL A 3 -2.72 24.84 6.13
CA VAL A 3 -3.30 26.19 6.08
C VAL A 3 -2.21 27.23 6.28
N GLN A 4 -2.43 28.47 5.78
CA GLN A 4 -1.44 29.54 5.91
C GLN A 4 -1.11 29.89 7.36
N THR A 5 -2.10 29.81 8.25
CA THR A 5 -1.92 30.01 9.69
C THR A 5 -2.14 28.70 10.41
N PRO A 6 -1.07 27.91 10.69
CA PRO A 6 -1.20 26.61 11.36
C PRO A 6 -1.66 26.78 12.81
N GLY A 7 -2.38 25.76 13.31
CA GLY A 7 -2.87 25.70 14.69
C GLY A 7 -3.96 24.65 14.86
N GLY A 8 -4.14 24.15 16.06
CA GLY A 8 -5.06 23.07 16.35
C GLY A 8 -4.74 21.80 15.51
N MET A 9 -5.71 21.35 14.67
CA MET A 9 -5.54 20.19 13.80
C MET A 9 -4.85 20.48 12.46
N TRP A 10 -4.44 21.75 12.21
CA TRP A 10 -3.90 22.17 10.93
C TRP A 10 -2.38 22.29 10.98
N TYR A 11 -1.73 21.81 9.92
CA TYR A 11 -0.28 21.73 9.80
C TYR A 11 0.31 22.89 9.00
N THR A 12 1.61 23.10 9.20
CA THR A 12 2.42 24.05 8.42
C THR A 12 2.28 23.75 6.93
N PRO A 13 2.04 24.76 6.09
CA PRO A 13 1.95 24.58 4.65
C PRO A 13 3.31 24.19 4.07
N VAL A 14 3.27 23.20 3.19
CA VAL A 14 4.42 22.75 2.41
C VAL A 14 4.01 22.80 0.95
N SER A 15 4.90 23.33 0.10
CA SER A 15 4.69 23.41 -1.34
C SER A 15 5.90 22.88 -2.09
N GLY A 16 5.71 22.56 -3.37
CA GLY A 16 6.75 22.02 -4.22
C GLY A 16 6.65 20.53 -4.45
N ILE A 17 7.68 19.97 -5.09
CA ILE A 17 7.81 18.53 -5.36
C ILE A 17 8.38 17.89 -4.11
N TRP A 18 7.58 17.14 -3.37
CA TRP A 18 7.96 16.56 -2.09
C TRP A 18 8.27 15.06 -2.13
N GLN A 19 7.89 14.38 -3.22
CA GLN A 19 8.27 12.99 -3.45
C GLN A 19 9.49 12.91 -4.37
N THR A 20 10.16 11.75 -4.37
CA THR A 20 11.35 11.52 -5.18
C THR A 20 11.05 11.69 -6.68
N VAL A 21 11.97 12.36 -7.38
CA VAL A 21 12.00 12.45 -8.84
C VAL A 21 13.20 11.65 -9.33
N TRP A 22 12.99 10.79 -10.32
CA TRP A 22 14.03 9.95 -10.89
C TRP A 22 13.92 9.89 -12.42
N LEU A 23 14.96 9.41 -13.04
CA LEU A 23 15.02 9.09 -14.46
C LEU A 23 15.34 7.61 -14.62
N GLU A 24 14.66 6.98 -15.55
CA GLU A 24 14.88 5.59 -15.94
C GLU A 24 15.26 5.50 -17.42
N SER A 25 16.23 4.64 -17.74
CA SER A 25 16.52 4.24 -19.11
C SER A 25 15.78 2.94 -19.37
N VAL A 26 14.88 2.96 -20.32
CA VAL A 26 14.04 1.81 -20.68
C VAL A 26 14.17 1.50 -22.17
N PRO A 27 13.99 0.24 -22.63
CA PRO A 27 13.91 -0.10 -24.04
C PRO A 27 12.65 0.50 -24.68
N ASP A 28 12.54 0.46 -26.01
CA ASP A 28 11.38 0.98 -26.74
C ASP A 28 10.06 0.33 -26.30
N ARG A 29 10.12 -0.93 -25.93
CA ARG A 29 8.99 -1.67 -25.35
C ARG A 29 9.36 -2.09 -23.93
N TYR A 30 8.63 -1.58 -22.96
CA TYR A 30 8.92 -1.77 -21.54
C TYR A 30 7.66 -1.95 -20.69
N ILE A 31 7.82 -2.51 -19.50
CA ILE A 31 6.79 -2.74 -18.52
C ILE A 31 6.48 -1.41 -17.82
N ARG A 32 5.31 -0.83 -18.09
CA ARG A 32 4.92 0.49 -17.54
C ARG A 32 4.28 0.43 -16.16
N ARG A 33 3.71 -0.71 -15.81
CA ARG A 33 3.09 -0.94 -14.51
C ARG A 33 3.17 -2.41 -14.14
N VAL A 34 3.03 -2.69 -12.86
CA VAL A 34 3.01 -4.05 -12.31
C VAL A 34 1.87 -4.10 -11.30
N ASP A 35 0.79 -4.77 -11.66
CA ASP A 35 -0.37 -4.94 -10.80
C ASP A 35 -0.54 -6.41 -10.42
N PHE A 36 -0.82 -6.68 -9.15
CA PHE A 36 -1.12 -8.02 -8.65
C PHE A 36 -2.53 -8.08 -8.08
N CYS A 37 -3.31 -9.05 -8.56
CA CYS A 37 -4.56 -9.46 -7.93
C CYS A 37 -4.33 -10.80 -7.24
N CYS A 38 -4.36 -10.80 -5.90
CA CYS A 38 -3.97 -11.95 -5.09
C CYS A 38 -5.17 -12.60 -4.40
N THR A 39 -5.10 -13.93 -4.29
CA THR A 39 -5.90 -14.75 -3.38
C THR A 39 -5.00 -15.32 -2.27
N LEU A 40 -5.44 -16.35 -1.56
CA LEU A 40 -4.59 -17.07 -0.61
C LEU A 40 -3.70 -18.13 -1.29
N GLU A 41 -3.96 -18.46 -2.55
CA GLU A 41 -3.31 -19.56 -3.26
C GLU A 41 -2.52 -19.10 -4.49
N GLU A 42 -2.93 -17.99 -5.11
CA GLU A 42 -2.33 -17.50 -6.35
C GLU A 42 -2.32 -15.97 -6.43
N ALA A 43 -1.43 -15.45 -7.27
CA ALA A 43 -1.43 -14.07 -7.71
C ALA A 43 -1.55 -14.01 -9.24
N VAL A 44 -2.39 -13.12 -9.74
CA VAL A 44 -2.47 -12.77 -11.16
C VAL A 44 -1.73 -11.46 -11.35
N LEU A 45 -0.64 -11.52 -12.11
CA LEU A 45 0.12 -10.35 -12.56
C LEU A 45 -0.54 -9.78 -13.82
N ASP A 46 -0.63 -8.46 -13.91
CA ASP A 46 -1.00 -7.70 -15.12
C ASP A 46 -0.01 -6.54 -15.30
N VAL A 47 0.69 -6.51 -16.44
CA VAL A 47 1.64 -5.45 -16.78
C VAL A 47 1.02 -4.35 -17.65
N GLY A 48 -0.28 -4.46 -17.96
CA GLY A 48 -1.06 -3.43 -18.64
C GLY A 48 -0.77 -3.26 -20.14
N ASP A 49 -0.04 -4.19 -20.76
CA ASP A 49 0.24 -4.22 -22.19
C ASP A 49 0.16 -5.65 -22.71
N GLU A 50 -0.93 -5.96 -23.40
CA GLU A 50 -1.20 -7.29 -23.98
C GLU A 50 -0.19 -7.71 -25.07
N SER A 51 0.61 -6.78 -25.57
CA SER A 51 1.64 -7.07 -26.56
C SER A 51 2.93 -7.64 -25.96
N LEU A 52 3.09 -7.55 -24.61
CA LEU A 52 4.25 -8.06 -23.91
C LEU A 52 4.11 -9.54 -23.59
N SER A 53 5.20 -10.26 -23.82
CA SER A 53 5.34 -11.68 -23.47
C SER A 53 6.74 -11.96 -22.93
N GLY A 54 6.88 -12.98 -22.12
CA GLY A 54 8.16 -13.30 -21.49
C GLY A 54 8.02 -14.30 -20.36
N THR A 55 8.72 -14.06 -19.26
CA THR A 55 8.72 -14.94 -18.09
C THR A 55 8.68 -14.17 -16.78
N VAL A 56 8.09 -14.79 -15.77
CA VAL A 56 8.07 -14.30 -14.40
C VAL A 56 8.72 -15.33 -13.51
N THR A 57 9.84 -14.97 -12.90
CA THR A 57 10.53 -15.80 -11.91
C THR A 57 10.09 -15.38 -10.51
N VAL A 58 9.56 -16.31 -9.74
CA VAL A 58 9.12 -16.09 -8.36
C VAL A 58 10.08 -16.78 -7.41
N ALA A 59 10.62 -16.06 -6.44
CA ALA A 59 11.45 -16.63 -5.39
C ALA A 59 10.57 -17.20 -4.27
N CYS A 60 10.76 -18.49 -3.97
CA CYS A 60 10.08 -19.20 -2.87
C CYS A 60 11.10 -19.87 -1.95
N PRO A 61 10.76 -20.14 -0.69
CA PRO A 61 11.66 -20.84 0.26
C PRO A 61 12.10 -22.22 -0.22
N GLU A 62 11.25 -22.94 -0.91
CA GLU A 62 11.52 -24.26 -1.49
C GLU A 62 12.30 -24.25 -2.81
N GLY A 63 12.58 -23.06 -3.34
CA GLY A 63 13.24 -22.83 -4.61
C GLY A 63 12.39 -22.00 -5.58
N PRO A 64 13.01 -21.29 -6.51
CA PRO A 64 12.30 -20.45 -7.45
C PRO A 64 11.50 -21.28 -8.46
N PHE A 65 10.37 -20.72 -8.93
CA PHE A 65 9.67 -21.25 -10.09
C PHE A 65 9.49 -20.17 -11.17
N ILE A 66 9.23 -20.59 -12.40
CA ILE A 66 9.04 -19.71 -13.54
C ILE A 66 7.63 -19.93 -14.09
N ALA A 67 6.92 -18.83 -14.31
CA ALA A 67 5.64 -18.80 -15.01
C ALA A 67 5.75 -18.03 -16.33
N PRO A 68 5.00 -18.40 -17.38
CA PRO A 68 4.95 -17.62 -18.61
C PRO A 68 4.21 -16.30 -18.38
N LEU A 69 4.72 -15.23 -19.00
CA LEU A 69 4.00 -13.98 -19.21
C LEU A 69 3.46 -13.98 -20.64
N GLU A 70 2.15 -14.03 -20.80
CA GLU A 70 1.47 -14.10 -22.10
C GLU A 70 0.39 -13.02 -22.16
N GLY A 71 0.39 -12.23 -23.24
CA GLY A 71 -0.57 -11.13 -23.37
C GLY A 71 -0.55 -10.16 -22.19
N GLY A 72 0.65 -9.88 -21.63
CA GLY A 72 0.81 -9.00 -20.48
C GLY A 72 0.35 -9.58 -19.14
N ARG A 73 0.02 -10.89 -19.07
CA ARG A 73 -0.49 -11.52 -17.86
C ARG A 73 0.25 -12.81 -17.49
N ALA A 74 0.36 -13.07 -16.20
CA ALA A 74 0.89 -14.33 -15.66
C ALA A 74 0.09 -14.76 -14.43
N VAL A 75 -0.09 -16.07 -14.27
CA VAL A 75 -0.68 -16.66 -13.06
C VAL A 75 0.43 -17.32 -12.25
N LEU A 76 0.61 -16.86 -11.03
CA LEU A 76 1.69 -17.27 -10.14
C LEU A 76 1.12 -18.13 -9.02
N ARG A 77 1.50 -19.41 -8.98
CA ARG A 77 1.02 -20.38 -8.00
C ARG A 77 2.19 -21.00 -7.24
N PRO A 78 2.57 -20.46 -6.07
CA PRO A 78 3.52 -21.14 -5.18
C PRO A 78 3.02 -22.52 -4.79
N ALA A 79 3.91 -23.51 -4.76
CA ALA A 79 3.53 -24.88 -4.39
C ALA A 79 3.08 -24.98 -2.92
N ASN A 80 3.68 -24.17 -2.05
CA ASN A 80 3.30 -24.05 -0.65
C ASN A 80 2.95 -22.57 -0.37
N PRO A 81 1.70 -22.15 -0.61
CA PRO A 81 1.31 -20.76 -0.44
C PRO A 81 1.38 -20.35 1.02
N ARG A 82 2.08 -19.22 1.28
CA ARG A 82 2.22 -18.60 2.60
C ARG A 82 1.54 -17.25 2.62
N PRO A 83 0.33 -17.16 3.20
CA PRO A 83 -0.41 -15.90 3.27
C PRO A 83 0.31 -14.87 4.14
N TRP A 84 0.27 -13.62 3.71
CA TRP A 84 0.76 -12.48 4.47
C TRP A 84 -0.18 -12.11 5.61
N SER A 85 0.37 -11.85 6.77
CA SER A 85 -0.32 -11.17 7.87
C SER A 85 0.65 -10.22 8.60
N PRO A 86 0.17 -9.33 9.48
CA PRO A 86 1.06 -8.52 10.32
C PRO A 86 2.00 -9.35 11.21
N GLU A 87 1.63 -10.56 11.56
CA GLU A 87 2.42 -11.49 12.38
C GLU A 87 3.40 -12.30 11.54
N ASP A 88 3.06 -12.54 10.26
CA ASP A 88 3.89 -13.26 9.29
C ASP A 88 3.90 -12.52 7.94
N PRO A 89 4.69 -11.44 7.82
CA PRO A 89 4.66 -10.57 6.65
C PRO A 89 5.49 -11.13 5.48
N PHE A 90 5.11 -12.30 4.99
CA PHE A 90 5.84 -12.95 3.92
C PHE A 90 5.56 -12.31 2.56
N LEU A 91 6.61 -11.90 1.87
CA LEU A 91 6.57 -11.36 0.52
C LEU A 91 7.23 -12.34 -0.45
N TYR A 92 6.65 -12.45 -1.65
CA TYR A 92 7.20 -13.21 -2.76
C TYR A 92 7.94 -12.28 -3.72
N PRO A 93 9.29 -12.22 -3.72
CA PRO A 93 10.03 -11.46 -4.69
C PRO A 93 9.83 -12.03 -6.10
N VAL A 94 9.67 -11.16 -7.07
CA VAL A 94 9.50 -11.55 -8.47
C VAL A 94 10.46 -10.79 -9.37
N THR A 95 10.93 -11.46 -10.42
CA THR A 95 11.61 -10.85 -11.55
C THR A 95 10.76 -11.08 -12.79
N ILE A 96 10.36 -10.01 -13.46
CA ILE A 96 9.56 -10.04 -14.67
C ILE A 96 10.52 -9.71 -15.83
N GLN A 97 10.62 -10.60 -16.80
CA GLN A 97 11.40 -10.40 -18.02
C GLN A 97 10.46 -10.35 -19.22
N ALA A 98 10.38 -9.21 -19.90
CA ALA A 98 9.57 -9.04 -21.11
C ALA A 98 10.42 -8.43 -22.24
N GLY A 99 10.85 -9.26 -23.18
CA GLY A 99 11.83 -8.85 -24.18
C GLY A 99 13.15 -8.45 -23.53
N GLU A 100 13.61 -7.22 -23.80
CA GLU A 100 14.84 -6.66 -23.22
C GLU A 100 14.62 -6.03 -21.85
N ASP A 101 13.36 -5.78 -21.45
CA ASP A 101 13.05 -5.14 -20.17
C ASP A 101 12.98 -6.14 -19.01
N ARG A 102 13.54 -5.72 -17.89
CA ARG A 102 13.56 -6.50 -16.65
C ARG A 102 13.13 -5.64 -15.46
N VAL A 103 12.07 -6.07 -14.79
CA VAL A 103 11.54 -5.41 -13.60
C VAL A 103 11.58 -6.34 -12.40
N GLU A 104 12.06 -5.83 -11.28
CA GLU A 104 12.00 -6.51 -9.98
C GLU A 104 10.86 -5.92 -9.14
N SER A 105 10.05 -6.78 -8.54
CA SER A 105 8.90 -6.41 -7.74
C SER A 105 8.62 -7.49 -6.68
N TYR A 106 7.46 -7.42 -6.04
CA TYR A 106 7.00 -8.45 -5.10
C TYR A 106 5.47 -8.51 -5.07
N PHE A 107 4.94 -9.61 -4.57
CA PHE A 107 3.53 -9.73 -4.18
C PHE A 107 3.37 -10.39 -2.82
N ALA A 108 2.18 -10.29 -2.26
CA ALA A 108 1.78 -10.99 -1.04
C ALA A 108 0.43 -11.68 -1.25
N LEU A 109 0.32 -12.92 -0.84
CA LEU A 109 -0.94 -13.65 -0.84
C LEU A 109 -1.76 -13.21 0.36
N ARG A 110 -2.84 -12.48 0.13
CA ARG A 110 -3.76 -12.05 1.19
C ARG A 110 -5.13 -11.74 0.63
N THR A 111 -6.15 -11.84 1.49
CA THR A 111 -7.51 -11.38 1.18
C THR A 111 -8.02 -10.46 2.28
N LEU A 112 -8.73 -9.41 1.87
CA LEU A 112 -9.47 -8.52 2.76
C LEU A 112 -10.94 -8.53 2.33
N GLU A 113 -11.83 -8.86 3.25
CA GLU A 113 -13.24 -9.01 2.94
C GLU A 113 -14.11 -8.71 4.17
N ILE A 114 -15.38 -8.40 3.93
CA ILE A 114 -16.36 -8.29 5.01
C ILE A 114 -17.21 -9.55 5.01
N LYS A 115 -17.18 -10.30 6.11
CA LYS A 115 -18.01 -11.49 6.35
C LYS A 115 -18.93 -11.30 7.54
N THR A 116 -20.06 -11.97 7.51
CA THR A 116 -20.93 -12.05 8.69
C THR A 116 -20.41 -13.14 9.65
N ALA A 117 -20.00 -12.72 10.84
CA ALA A 117 -19.60 -13.61 11.93
C ALA A 117 -20.36 -13.23 13.20
N GLY A 118 -21.00 -14.20 13.83
CA GLY A 118 -21.85 -13.98 15.01
C GLY A 118 -23.01 -13.02 14.74
N GLY A 119 -23.60 -13.06 13.53
CA GLY A 119 -24.73 -12.21 13.13
C GLY A 119 -24.38 -10.75 12.85
N ARG A 120 -23.09 -10.40 12.77
CA ARG A 120 -22.61 -9.03 12.52
C ARG A 120 -21.54 -9.02 11.42
N PRO A 121 -21.48 -7.94 10.59
CA PRO A 121 -20.40 -7.77 9.64
C PRO A 121 -19.06 -7.59 10.38
N ARG A 122 -18.03 -8.30 9.92
CA ARG A 122 -16.67 -8.25 10.43
C ARG A 122 -15.69 -8.08 9.28
N LEU A 123 -14.71 -7.23 9.47
CA LEU A 123 -13.56 -7.16 8.57
C LEU A 123 -12.67 -8.38 8.84
N CYS A 124 -12.38 -9.11 7.76
CA CYS A 124 -11.61 -10.33 7.81
C CYS A 124 -10.30 -10.17 7.03
N LEU A 125 -9.22 -10.66 7.59
CA LEU A 125 -7.95 -10.89 6.92
C LEU A 125 -7.82 -12.39 6.68
N ASN A 126 -7.53 -12.79 5.45
CA ASN A 126 -7.32 -14.19 5.08
C ASN A 126 -8.49 -15.12 5.49
N GLY A 127 -9.71 -14.62 5.31
CA GLY A 127 -10.94 -15.38 5.58
C GLY A 127 -11.42 -15.41 7.03
N ALA A 128 -10.63 -14.93 7.99
CA ALA A 128 -10.98 -14.91 9.42
C ALA A 128 -11.16 -13.47 9.93
N PRO A 129 -12.13 -13.24 10.86
CA PRO A 129 -12.24 -11.95 11.53
C PRO A 129 -10.91 -11.54 12.18
N TYR A 130 -10.44 -10.33 11.84
CA TYR A 130 -9.16 -9.84 12.32
C TYR A 130 -9.35 -8.52 13.08
N TYR A 131 -8.63 -8.37 14.19
CA TYR A 131 -8.66 -7.15 14.99
C TYR A 131 -7.55 -6.19 14.55
N PHE A 132 -7.93 -5.20 13.75
CA PHE A 132 -7.03 -4.14 13.31
C PHE A 132 -6.83 -3.13 14.46
N HIS A 133 -5.83 -3.42 15.30
CA HIS A 133 -5.44 -2.56 16.40
C HIS A 133 -4.53 -1.45 15.89
N GLY A 134 -5.11 -0.29 15.59
CA GLY A 134 -4.45 0.76 14.84
C GLY A 134 -4.34 2.09 15.56
N VAL A 135 -3.42 2.90 15.08
CA VAL A 135 -3.19 4.27 15.52
C VAL A 135 -3.21 5.22 14.31
N LEU A 136 -3.60 6.47 14.57
CA LEU A 136 -3.58 7.51 13.55
C LEU A 136 -2.15 7.93 13.24
N ASP A 137 -1.77 7.85 11.97
CA ASP A 137 -0.51 8.36 11.44
C ASP A 137 -0.77 9.51 10.48
N GLN A 138 -0.25 10.68 10.81
CA GLN A 138 -0.44 11.89 10.03
C GLN A 138 0.70 12.18 9.06
N GLY A 139 1.84 11.49 9.18
CA GLY A 139 2.97 11.57 8.27
C GLY A 139 3.66 12.93 8.28
N TYR A 140 3.88 13.52 9.45
CA TYR A 140 4.66 14.73 9.63
C TYR A 140 5.88 14.46 10.52
N TRP A 141 7.01 15.05 10.14
CA TRP A 141 8.32 14.80 10.71
C TRP A 141 8.91 16.08 11.29
N SER A 142 9.66 15.96 12.37
CA SER A 142 10.27 17.13 13.04
C SER A 142 11.38 17.78 12.19
N ASP A 143 12.04 17.01 11.35
CA ASP A 143 13.19 17.40 10.56
C ASP A 143 12.85 17.72 9.09
N GLY A 144 11.95 16.96 8.48
CA GLY A 144 11.58 17.11 7.07
C GLY A 144 10.16 17.61 6.83
N ILE A 145 9.39 17.89 7.88
CA ILE A 145 7.99 18.32 7.88
C ILE A 145 7.09 17.30 7.16
N PHE A 146 7.09 17.28 5.84
CA PHE A 146 6.19 16.43 5.04
C PHE A 146 6.82 15.11 4.61
N THR A 147 8.14 14.99 4.69
CA THR A 147 8.91 13.76 4.42
C THR A 147 9.94 13.53 5.52
N PRO A 148 10.29 12.29 5.84
CA PRO A 148 11.40 12.02 6.75
C PRO A 148 12.73 12.39 6.11
N ALA A 149 13.77 12.62 6.93
CA ALA A 149 15.12 12.89 6.46
C ALA A 149 15.76 11.67 5.75
N SER A 150 15.31 10.46 6.10
CA SER A 150 15.78 9.23 5.45
C SER A 150 14.67 8.19 5.34
N PRO A 151 14.75 7.26 4.37
CA PRO A 151 13.81 6.14 4.28
C PRO A 151 13.77 5.25 5.54
N ALA A 152 14.88 5.15 6.28
CA ALA A 152 14.98 4.36 7.50
C ALA A 152 14.00 4.84 8.58
N ALA A 153 13.69 6.13 8.62
CA ALA A 153 12.75 6.67 9.59
C ALA A 153 11.33 6.08 9.47
N TYR A 154 10.88 5.72 8.26
CA TYR A 154 9.63 4.99 8.09
C TYR A 154 9.65 3.64 8.80
N GLU A 155 10.77 2.90 8.66
CA GLU A 155 10.93 1.59 9.29
C GLU A 155 10.99 1.70 10.81
N GLU A 156 11.71 2.69 11.32
CA GLU A 156 11.82 2.96 12.77
C GLU A 156 10.46 3.24 13.39
N ASP A 157 9.63 4.10 12.76
CA ASP A 157 8.27 4.39 13.22
C ASP A 157 7.38 3.14 13.20
N ILE A 158 7.40 2.37 12.10
CA ILE A 158 6.62 1.14 11.98
C ILE A 158 7.02 0.14 13.07
N LEU A 159 8.33 -0.07 13.29
CA LEU A 159 8.83 -0.98 14.31
C LEU A 159 8.47 -0.51 15.72
N ALA A 160 8.54 0.81 15.98
CA ALA A 160 8.12 1.37 17.26
C ALA A 160 6.63 1.14 17.52
N MET A 161 5.77 1.33 16.52
CA MET A 161 4.33 1.06 16.64
C MET A 161 4.05 -0.44 16.85
N LYS A 162 4.77 -1.32 16.16
CA LYS A 162 4.68 -2.78 16.39
C LYS A 162 5.11 -3.16 17.80
N ALA A 163 6.19 -2.57 18.32
CA ALA A 163 6.66 -2.82 19.67
C ALA A 163 5.64 -2.39 20.76
N LEU A 164 4.78 -1.40 20.44
CA LEU A 164 3.65 -0.99 21.27
C LEU A 164 2.40 -1.86 21.10
N GLY A 165 2.44 -2.88 20.23
CA GLY A 165 1.36 -3.83 20.00
C GLY A 165 0.38 -3.41 18.90
N PHE A 166 0.65 -2.35 18.15
CA PHE A 166 -0.17 -1.97 16.97
C PHE A 166 0.18 -2.85 15.77
N ASN A 167 -0.84 -3.19 14.99
CA ASN A 167 -0.71 -3.94 13.74
C ASN A 167 -1.25 -3.16 12.53
N THR A 168 -1.74 -1.94 12.76
CA THR A 168 -2.42 -1.13 11.74
C THR A 168 -2.07 0.35 11.91
N LEU A 169 -1.82 1.04 10.81
CA LEU A 169 -1.72 2.49 10.75
C LEU A 169 -2.89 3.04 9.91
N ARG A 170 -3.58 4.07 10.41
CA ARG A 170 -4.48 4.86 9.60
C ARG A 170 -3.71 6.07 9.07
N LYS A 171 -3.29 6.03 7.83
CA LYS A 171 -2.65 7.15 7.15
C LYS A 171 -3.68 8.23 6.85
N HIS A 172 -3.58 9.36 7.54
CA HIS A 172 -4.61 10.39 7.55
C HIS A 172 -4.37 11.46 6.48
N ILE A 173 -5.18 11.41 5.42
CA ILE A 173 -5.25 12.45 4.37
C ILE A 173 -3.90 12.72 3.67
N LYS A 174 -3.04 11.72 3.57
CA LYS A 174 -1.74 11.81 2.93
C LYS A 174 -1.41 10.48 2.25
N VAL A 175 -1.06 10.52 0.99
CA VAL A 175 -0.50 9.38 0.26
C VAL A 175 1.01 9.48 0.32
N GLU A 176 1.64 8.52 0.98
CA GLU A 176 3.10 8.47 1.15
C GLU A 176 3.82 8.01 -0.12
N PRO A 177 5.14 8.20 -0.21
CA PRO A 177 5.94 7.55 -1.24
C PRO A 177 5.85 6.02 -1.16
N PRO A 178 6.06 5.30 -2.29
CA PRO A 178 5.98 3.84 -2.33
C PRO A 178 6.82 3.12 -1.28
N LEU A 179 7.96 3.68 -0.89
CA LEU A 179 8.84 3.13 0.15
C LEU A 179 8.15 2.94 1.51
N PHE A 180 7.23 3.82 1.87
CA PHE A 180 6.45 3.65 3.10
C PHE A 180 5.59 2.39 3.06
N TYR A 181 4.85 2.20 1.95
CA TYR A 181 3.98 1.02 1.80
C TYR A 181 4.79 -0.27 1.70
N TYR A 182 5.92 -0.24 1.00
CA TYR A 182 6.85 -1.37 0.98
C TYR A 182 7.36 -1.73 2.39
N ALA A 183 7.73 -0.72 3.19
CA ALA A 183 8.14 -0.94 4.57
C ALA A 183 7.01 -1.55 5.41
N CYS A 184 5.76 -1.08 5.22
CA CYS A 184 4.59 -1.65 5.88
C CYS A 184 4.34 -3.11 5.46
N ASP A 185 4.42 -3.43 4.18
CA ASP A 185 4.26 -4.79 3.67
C ASP A 185 5.35 -5.72 4.21
N ARG A 186 6.61 -5.28 4.19
CA ARG A 186 7.78 -6.07 4.64
C ARG A 186 7.82 -6.26 6.15
N LEU A 187 7.43 -5.26 6.92
CA LEU A 187 7.47 -5.30 8.38
C LEU A 187 6.16 -5.77 9.02
N GLY A 188 5.11 -6.00 8.23
CA GLY A 188 3.84 -6.50 8.73
C GLY A 188 3.00 -5.42 9.43
N MET A 189 2.70 -4.33 8.72
CA MET A 189 1.82 -3.27 9.20
C MET A 189 0.69 -3.07 8.19
N ALA A 190 -0.55 -3.28 8.62
CA ALA A 190 -1.70 -2.95 7.78
C ALA A 190 -1.87 -1.43 7.67
N VAL A 191 -2.32 -0.95 6.51
CA VAL A 191 -2.55 0.48 6.29
C VAL A 191 -4.00 0.74 5.90
N PHE A 192 -4.68 1.58 6.67
CA PHE A 192 -5.94 2.19 6.27
C PHE A 192 -5.65 3.55 5.66
N GLN A 193 -5.80 3.65 4.36
CA GLN A 193 -5.45 4.84 3.59
C GLN A 193 -6.66 5.77 3.44
N ASP A 194 -6.59 6.95 4.07
CA ASP A 194 -7.53 8.02 3.76
C ASP A 194 -7.15 8.66 2.42
N MET A 195 -8.13 8.97 1.60
CA MET A 195 -7.90 9.76 0.40
C MET A 195 -7.58 11.21 0.75
N VAL A 196 -6.77 11.84 -0.09
CA VAL A 196 -6.39 13.25 0.10
C VAL A 196 -7.65 14.12 0.01
N ASN A 197 -7.89 14.90 1.05
CA ASN A 197 -8.96 15.89 1.10
C ASN A 197 -8.35 17.29 1.07
N ASN A 198 -8.61 18.04 0.04
CA ASN A 198 -8.11 19.41 -0.19
C ASN A 198 -9.26 20.44 -0.21
N GLY A 199 -10.41 20.11 0.36
CA GLY A 199 -11.52 21.05 0.48
C GLY A 199 -11.27 22.12 1.53
N ASP A 200 -11.78 23.33 1.27
CA ASP A 200 -11.91 24.39 2.27
C ASP A 200 -12.96 23.95 3.30
N TYR A 201 -12.51 23.31 4.38
CA TYR A 201 -13.39 22.78 5.42
C TYR A 201 -14.01 23.92 6.22
N ARG A 202 -15.32 24.04 6.12
CA ARG A 202 -16.12 24.96 6.91
C ARG A 202 -17.03 24.18 7.84
N TYR A 203 -16.71 24.21 9.12
CA TYR A 203 -17.42 23.41 10.14
C TYR A 203 -18.96 23.50 10.05
N LEU A 204 -19.46 24.71 9.85
CA LEU A 204 -20.91 24.90 9.71
C LEU A 204 -21.47 24.18 8.48
N ARG A 205 -20.82 24.35 7.31
CA ARG A 205 -21.23 23.76 6.03
C ARG A 205 -21.03 22.25 5.97
N ASP A 206 -19.88 21.81 6.45
CA ASP A 206 -19.40 20.43 6.18
C ASP A 206 -19.73 19.45 7.32
N THR A 207 -20.15 19.98 8.50
CA THR A 207 -20.57 19.16 9.64
C THR A 207 -21.95 19.49 10.13
N VAL A 208 -22.22 20.75 10.52
CA VAL A 208 -23.46 21.09 11.20
C VAL A 208 -24.67 20.95 10.26
N LEU A 209 -24.62 21.54 9.07
CA LEU A 209 -25.74 21.48 8.13
C LEU A 209 -26.10 20.06 7.69
N PRO A 210 -25.14 19.17 7.31
CA PRO A 210 -25.44 17.77 7.01
C PRO A 210 -26.03 17.00 8.21
N THR A 211 -25.54 17.25 9.42
CA THR A 211 -26.09 16.65 10.65
C THR A 211 -27.54 17.05 10.90
N LEU A 212 -27.92 18.24 10.47
CA LEU A 212 -29.29 18.74 10.54
C LEU A 212 -30.15 18.34 9.33
N GLY A 213 -29.63 17.52 8.40
CA GLY A 213 -30.34 17.02 7.23
C GLY A 213 -30.33 17.94 6.00
N PHE A 214 -29.53 19.02 6.01
CA PHE A 214 -29.38 19.90 4.86
C PHE A 214 -28.32 19.35 3.89
N GLN A 215 -28.66 19.28 2.59
CA GLN A 215 -27.68 18.97 1.55
C GLN A 215 -26.84 20.21 1.25
N THR A 216 -25.53 20.11 1.44
CA THR A 216 -24.56 21.14 1.06
C THR A 216 -23.87 20.72 -0.25
N ARG A 217 -24.05 21.53 -1.27
CA ARG A 217 -23.33 21.39 -2.56
C ARG A 217 -22.02 22.14 -2.52
#